data_55eb0dcc0072781f4342d4f357c36da8
#
_entry.id   55eb0dcc0072781f4342d4f357c36da8
#
_cell.length_a   1.000
_cell.length_b   1.000
_cell.length_c   1.000
_cell.angle_alpha   90.00
_cell.angle_beta   90.00
_cell.angle_gamma   90.00
#
_symmetry.space_group_name_H-M   'P 1'
#
loop_
_entity.id
_entity.type
_entity.pdbx_description
1 polymer ?
#
loop_
_entity_poly.entity_id
_entity_poly.type
_entity_poly.pdbx_seq_one_letter_code
_entity_poly.pdbx_strand_id
1 'polypeptide(L)'
;MTDNFKLLSDAEHIRKRFSMYGGSQVVQEETAFVRAEFTKVNYVGGLLKIINEIIDNSVDEHVRTNREFATRIDVEIEADGTIVVSDNGRGIPAVEIDTPDGKEYQMVSAFTRARAGSNFDDENRESIGMNGVGSMITFVTSTKFDAKSADGNTEVHLVGENGQVKRVKTKETVRKGTTVKFKPDYEFFGLETIDQAHIDMIEERVRSLALAFDTVRFRFNKRAIKLKFQDYFGECDIFQTEKATFGITKSDGSHQSHSLVNGLSVKGGTHIDHFLSTIMQDLRDVLKRRKKVEITAARLKQHLRVHGIVNGFPALKFDSQTKERVTNSAAECRDAIGEIDTKKIVNKLMKNEDLIDEICAYTKMQEDLAAKKD
;
A
#
# COMPACT_ATOMS: atom_id res chain seq x y z
N MET A 1 -8.38 20.79 44.80
CA MET A 1 -8.65 20.36 43.42
C MET A 1 -8.19 18.91 43.32
N THR A 2 -9.12 17.97 43.32
CA THR A 2 -8.79 16.55 43.13
C THR A 2 -8.42 16.37 41.67
N ASP A 3 -7.14 16.12 41.40
CA ASP A 3 -6.67 15.73 40.06
C ASP A 3 -7.49 14.55 39.52
N ASN A 4 -8.21 14.79 38.43
CA ASN A 4 -8.95 13.74 37.69
C ASN A 4 -7.98 12.81 36.94
N PHE A 5 -7.05 12.22 37.68
CA PHE A 5 -6.16 11.19 37.11
C PHE A 5 -6.97 9.98 36.75
N LYS A 6 -7.03 9.62 35.46
CA LYS A 6 -7.68 8.41 34.93
C LYS A 6 -6.67 7.59 34.18
N LEU A 7 -6.55 6.33 34.55
CA LEU A 7 -5.88 5.33 33.73
C LEU A 7 -6.86 4.82 32.68
N LEU A 8 -6.52 4.98 31.40
CA LEU A 8 -7.29 4.44 30.28
C LEU A 8 -6.75 3.08 29.92
N SER A 9 -7.62 2.13 29.53
CA SER A 9 -7.21 0.94 28.84
C SER A 9 -6.68 1.29 27.44
N ASP A 10 -5.90 0.38 26.80
CA ASP A 10 -5.42 0.59 25.44
C ASP A 10 -6.57 0.82 24.46
N ALA A 11 -7.68 0.09 24.61
CA ALA A 11 -8.88 0.23 23.77
C ALA A 11 -9.51 1.62 23.91
N GLU A 12 -9.68 2.11 25.15
CA GLU A 12 -10.19 3.46 25.40
C GLU A 12 -9.25 4.55 24.89
N HIS A 13 -7.94 4.37 25.08
CA HIS A 13 -6.93 5.30 24.58
C HIS A 13 -6.95 5.38 23.05
N ILE A 14 -6.98 4.23 22.37
CA ILE A 14 -7.06 4.17 20.90
C ILE A 14 -8.32 4.89 20.40
N ARG A 15 -9.51 4.57 20.93
CA ARG A 15 -10.74 5.27 20.51
C ARG A 15 -10.67 6.78 20.75
N LYS A 16 -10.17 7.20 21.91
CA LYS A 16 -10.08 8.61 22.28
C LYS A 16 -9.04 9.39 21.50
N ARG A 17 -7.96 8.74 21.07
CA ARG A 17 -6.82 9.31 20.35
C ARG A 17 -6.59 8.63 19.00
N PHE A 18 -7.66 8.23 18.36
CA PHE A 18 -7.60 7.43 17.13
C PHE A 18 -6.72 8.04 16.04
N SER A 19 -6.73 9.38 15.89
CA SER A 19 -5.90 10.08 14.90
C SER A 19 -4.39 9.80 15.02
N MET A 20 -3.92 9.44 16.23
CA MET A 20 -2.51 9.05 16.44
C MET A 20 -2.17 7.68 15.86
N TYR A 21 -3.17 6.80 15.68
CA TYR A 21 -3.01 5.40 15.25
C TYR A 21 -3.53 5.15 13.84
N GLY A 22 -4.68 5.71 13.52
CA GLY A 22 -5.43 5.41 12.30
C GLY A 22 -5.61 6.57 11.33
N GLY A 23 -5.17 7.77 11.68
CA GLY A 23 -5.36 8.96 10.86
C GLY A 23 -6.73 9.64 11.06
N SER A 24 -7.20 10.35 10.05
CA SER A 24 -8.43 11.16 10.14
C SER A 24 -9.69 10.33 10.35
N GLN A 25 -10.56 10.82 11.25
CA GLN A 25 -11.90 10.26 11.51
C GLN A 25 -13.01 11.03 10.76
N VAL A 26 -12.64 12.05 10.01
CA VAL A 26 -13.58 12.86 9.25
C VAL A 26 -13.23 12.82 7.77
N VAL A 27 -14.23 13.06 6.92
CA VAL A 27 -14.04 13.16 5.49
C VAL A 27 -13.04 14.27 5.17
N GLN A 28 -12.05 13.96 4.35
CA GLN A 28 -11.07 14.90 3.82
C GLN A 28 -10.95 14.71 2.31
N GLU A 29 -10.74 15.82 1.59
CA GLU A 29 -10.38 15.77 0.18
C GLU A 29 -8.88 15.46 0.06
N GLU A 30 -8.57 14.34 -0.55
CA GLU A 30 -7.21 13.87 -0.76
C GLU A 30 -6.96 13.57 -2.23
N THR A 31 -5.74 13.82 -2.70
CA THR A 31 -5.34 13.37 -4.04
C THR A 31 -4.88 11.93 -3.97
N ALA A 32 -5.65 11.03 -4.57
CA ALA A 32 -5.36 9.61 -4.67
C ALA A 32 -5.11 9.19 -6.13
N PHE A 33 -4.38 8.10 -6.32
CA PHE A 33 -4.22 7.48 -7.62
C PHE A 33 -5.33 6.45 -7.79
N VAL A 34 -6.27 6.72 -8.68
CA VAL A 34 -7.46 5.89 -8.92
C VAL A 34 -7.69 5.80 -10.42
N ARG A 35 -7.89 4.57 -10.94
CA ARG A 35 -8.16 4.32 -12.36
C ARG A 35 -7.13 4.99 -13.30
N ALA A 36 -5.85 4.80 -12.98
CA ALA A 36 -4.69 5.30 -13.73
C ALA A 36 -4.49 6.83 -13.68
N GLU A 37 -5.19 7.55 -12.82
CA GLU A 37 -5.06 9.01 -12.72
C GLU A 37 -4.97 9.49 -11.26
N PHE A 38 -4.30 10.63 -11.08
CA PHE A 38 -4.36 11.38 -9.82
C PHE A 38 -5.65 12.18 -9.78
N THR A 39 -6.54 11.83 -8.88
CA THR A 39 -7.85 12.48 -8.73
C THR A 39 -8.11 12.86 -7.28
N LYS A 40 -8.93 13.89 -7.09
CA LYS A 40 -9.40 14.29 -5.77
C LYS A 40 -10.57 13.40 -5.36
N VAL A 41 -10.44 12.78 -4.20
CA VAL A 41 -11.44 11.89 -3.63
C VAL A 41 -11.72 12.34 -2.20
N ASN A 42 -13.00 12.39 -1.84
CA ASN A 42 -13.44 12.66 -0.48
C ASN A 42 -13.64 11.33 0.26
N TYR A 43 -12.83 11.08 1.29
CA TYR A 43 -12.95 9.86 2.10
C TYR A 43 -12.44 10.06 3.53
N VAL A 44 -12.78 9.12 4.40
CA VAL A 44 -12.27 9.05 5.77
C VAL A 44 -11.04 8.14 5.80
N GLY A 45 -9.86 8.72 5.92
CA GLY A 45 -8.59 7.98 5.92
C GLY A 45 -8.52 6.91 7.00
N GLY A 46 -9.05 7.20 8.18
CA GLY A 46 -9.09 6.25 9.29
C GLY A 46 -9.95 5.02 9.03
N LEU A 47 -11.06 5.16 8.32
CA LEU A 47 -11.89 4.01 7.91
C LEU A 47 -11.13 3.12 6.93
N LEU A 48 -10.50 3.70 5.92
CA LEU A 48 -9.67 2.93 4.99
C LEU A 48 -8.50 2.26 5.70
N LYS A 49 -7.90 2.94 6.67
CA LYS A 49 -6.77 2.39 7.45
C LYS A 49 -7.15 1.12 8.16
N ILE A 50 -8.26 1.08 8.91
CA ILE A 50 -8.67 -0.13 9.65
C ILE A 50 -9.04 -1.30 8.73
N ILE A 51 -9.54 -1.02 7.53
CA ILE A 51 -9.84 -2.05 6.52
C ILE A 51 -8.54 -2.58 5.92
N ASN A 52 -7.64 -1.69 5.53
CA ASN A 52 -6.36 -2.06 4.94
C ASN A 52 -5.48 -2.86 5.90
N GLU A 53 -5.51 -2.58 7.21
CA GLU A 53 -4.77 -3.37 8.20
C GLU A 53 -5.10 -4.87 8.16
N ILE A 54 -6.37 -5.22 7.96
CA ILE A 54 -6.76 -6.62 7.86
C ILE A 54 -6.36 -7.23 6.51
N ILE A 55 -6.44 -6.47 5.42
CA ILE A 55 -5.99 -6.91 4.10
C ILE A 55 -4.46 -7.13 4.11
N ASP A 56 -3.73 -6.17 4.67
CA ASP A 56 -2.28 -6.18 4.73
C ASP A 56 -1.74 -7.35 5.57
N ASN A 57 -2.44 -7.75 6.64
CA ASN A 57 -2.09 -8.94 7.42
C ASN A 57 -2.10 -10.24 6.58
N SER A 58 -3.05 -10.38 5.66
CA SER A 58 -3.09 -11.52 4.74
C SER A 58 -1.95 -11.48 3.73
N VAL A 59 -1.56 -10.28 3.27
CA VAL A 59 -0.40 -10.11 2.38
C VAL A 59 0.90 -10.38 3.14
N ASP A 60 1.02 -9.91 4.37
CA ASP A 60 2.18 -10.17 5.21
C ASP A 60 2.39 -11.67 5.50
N GLU A 61 1.31 -12.44 5.62
CA GLU A 61 1.41 -13.90 5.68
C GLU A 61 2.03 -14.49 4.41
N HIS A 62 1.66 -13.99 3.23
CA HIS A 62 2.25 -14.40 1.96
C HIS A 62 3.74 -14.08 1.90
N VAL A 63 4.12 -12.86 2.24
CA VAL A 63 5.52 -12.39 2.18
C VAL A 63 6.39 -13.15 3.17
N ARG A 64 6.01 -13.25 4.44
CA ARG A 64 6.81 -13.91 5.49
C ARG A 64 6.94 -15.42 5.32
N THR A 65 6.10 -16.03 4.50
CA THR A 65 6.19 -17.46 4.14
C THR A 65 6.91 -17.71 2.84
N ASN A 66 7.75 -16.76 2.40
CA ASN A 66 8.45 -16.82 1.12
C ASN A 66 7.50 -17.11 -0.06
N ARG A 67 6.29 -16.55 0.00
CA ARG A 67 5.23 -16.67 -1.02
C ARG A 67 4.63 -18.07 -1.17
N GLU A 68 4.83 -18.93 -0.18
CA GLU A 68 4.31 -20.30 -0.20
C GLU A 68 2.83 -20.36 0.20
N PHE A 69 2.45 -19.57 1.22
CA PHE A 69 1.09 -19.54 1.77
C PHE A 69 0.38 -18.21 1.46
N ALA A 70 -0.90 -18.11 1.84
CA ALA A 70 -1.77 -16.97 1.52
C ALA A 70 -1.75 -16.62 0.02
N THR A 71 -1.83 -17.65 -0.82
CA THR A 71 -1.84 -17.50 -2.29
C THR A 71 -3.21 -17.11 -2.86
N ARG A 72 -4.22 -17.00 -1.99
CA ARG A 72 -5.54 -16.46 -2.31
C ARG A 72 -6.00 -15.55 -1.19
N ILE A 73 -6.41 -14.34 -1.56
CA ILE A 73 -6.97 -13.34 -0.65
C ILE A 73 -8.28 -12.83 -1.25
N ASP A 74 -9.36 -12.99 -0.50
CA ASP A 74 -10.69 -12.55 -0.90
C ASP A 74 -11.12 -11.39 0.01
N VAL A 75 -11.54 -10.27 -0.58
CA VAL A 75 -12.08 -9.09 0.10
C VAL A 75 -13.52 -8.89 -0.37
N GLU A 76 -14.47 -8.84 0.55
CA GLU A 76 -15.88 -8.68 0.24
C GLU A 76 -16.50 -7.60 1.14
N ILE A 77 -17.38 -6.80 0.58
CA ILE A 77 -18.20 -5.82 1.29
C ILE A 77 -19.64 -6.28 1.17
N GLU A 78 -20.24 -6.66 2.29
CA GLU A 78 -21.63 -7.11 2.35
C GLU A 78 -22.60 -5.91 2.24
N ALA A 79 -23.85 -6.17 1.89
CA ALA A 79 -24.86 -5.13 1.67
C ALA A 79 -25.12 -4.23 2.89
N ASP A 80 -24.85 -4.72 4.10
CA ASP A 80 -25.00 -3.96 5.35
C ASP A 80 -23.72 -3.19 5.73
N GLY A 81 -22.72 -3.17 4.86
CA GLY A 81 -21.42 -2.51 5.08
C GLY A 81 -20.44 -3.36 5.90
N THR A 82 -20.72 -4.62 6.16
CA THR A 82 -19.76 -5.52 6.81
C THR A 82 -18.63 -5.87 5.84
N ILE A 83 -17.41 -5.80 6.34
CA ILE A 83 -16.18 -6.14 5.58
C ILE A 83 -15.77 -7.57 5.92
N VAL A 84 -15.43 -8.34 4.90
CA VAL A 84 -14.92 -9.71 5.05
C VAL A 84 -13.59 -9.83 4.31
N VAL A 85 -12.55 -10.25 5.02
CA VAL A 85 -11.24 -10.55 4.44
C VAL A 85 -10.90 -12.01 4.77
N SER A 86 -10.58 -12.80 3.76
CA SER A 86 -10.25 -14.21 3.92
C SER A 86 -8.98 -14.56 3.15
N ASP A 87 -8.12 -15.36 3.76
CA ASP A 87 -6.93 -15.92 3.11
C ASP A 87 -6.85 -17.45 3.32
N ASN A 88 -6.02 -18.08 2.50
CA ASN A 88 -5.64 -19.48 2.63
C ASN A 88 -4.21 -19.64 3.19
N GLY A 89 -3.81 -18.76 4.10
CA GLY A 89 -2.53 -18.82 4.81
C GLY A 89 -2.43 -20.02 5.75
N ARG A 90 -1.35 -20.05 6.55
CA ARG A 90 -1.16 -21.12 7.54
C ARG A 90 -2.16 -21.07 8.70
N GLY A 91 -2.80 -19.92 8.88
CA GLY A 91 -3.54 -19.58 10.08
C GLY A 91 -2.61 -19.11 11.21
N ILE A 92 -3.19 -18.47 12.22
CA ILE A 92 -2.50 -18.12 13.46
C ILE A 92 -2.49 -19.39 14.33
N PRO A 93 -1.34 -19.82 14.88
CA PRO A 93 -1.26 -20.99 15.73
C PRO A 93 -2.27 -20.96 16.88
N ALA A 94 -3.00 -22.06 17.08
CA ALA A 94 -4.00 -22.20 18.13
C ALA A 94 -3.33 -22.56 19.49
N VAL A 95 -2.37 -21.73 19.90
CA VAL A 95 -1.63 -21.90 21.17
C VAL A 95 -2.06 -20.83 22.16
N GLU A 96 -2.10 -21.22 23.45
CA GLU A 96 -2.27 -20.27 24.54
C GLU A 96 -0.92 -19.62 24.88
N ILE A 97 -0.97 -18.32 25.11
CA ILE A 97 0.19 -17.53 25.56
C ILE A 97 -0.11 -16.88 26.90
N ASP A 98 0.92 -16.62 27.68
CA ASP A 98 0.80 -15.88 28.93
C ASP A 98 0.68 -14.38 28.63
N THR A 99 -0.29 -13.74 29.26
CA THR A 99 -0.53 -12.29 29.19
C THR A 99 -0.64 -11.72 30.62
N PRO A 100 -0.57 -10.40 30.78
CA PRO A 100 -0.79 -9.78 32.11
C PRO A 100 -2.11 -10.12 32.75
N ASP A 101 -3.14 -10.47 31.95
CA ASP A 101 -4.50 -10.78 32.43
C ASP A 101 -4.77 -12.30 32.54
N GLY A 102 -3.72 -13.14 32.32
CA GLY A 102 -3.83 -14.59 32.33
C GLY A 102 -3.50 -15.21 30.95
N LYS A 103 -3.89 -16.49 30.78
CA LYS A 103 -3.68 -17.19 29.49
C LYS A 103 -4.79 -16.88 28.50
N GLU A 104 -4.38 -16.65 27.26
CA GLU A 104 -5.31 -16.52 26.16
C GLU A 104 -4.72 -17.06 24.85
N TYR A 105 -5.55 -17.40 23.87
CA TYR A 105 -5.06 -17.81 22.56
C TYR A 105 -4.29 -16.69 21.86
N GLN A 106 -3.17 -17.03 21.22
CA GLN A 106 -2.33 -16.09 20.46
C GLN A 106 -3.15 -15.25 19.48
N MET A 107 -4.15 -15.85 18.83
CA MET A 107 -5.06 -15.15 17.93
C MET A 107 -5.84 -14.03 18.64
N VAL A 108 -6.31 -14.26 19.87
CA VAL A 108 -7.02 -13.24 20.64
C VAL A 108 -6.12 -12.06 20.92
N SER A 109 -4.89 -12.31 21.42
CA SER A 109 -3.89 -11.26 21.62
C SER A 109 -3.58 -10.49 20.35
N ALA A 110 -3.45 -11.17 19.19
CA ALA A 110 -3.13 -10.54 17.91
C ALA A 110 -4.18 -9.51 17.47
N PHE A 111 -5.45 -9.70 17.84
CA PHE A 111 -6.52 -8.76 17.50
C PHE A 111 -6.88 -7.77 18.62
N THR A 112 -6.61 -8.09 19.86
CA THR A 112 -7.15 -7.31 21.00
C THR A 112 -6.10 -6.56 21.81
N ARG A 113 -4.80 -6.81 21.57
CA ARG A 113 -3.71 -6.18 22.31
C ARG A 113 -2.82 -5.34 21.41
N ALA A 114 -2.39 -4.20 21.93
CA ALA A 114 -1.35 -3.40 21.30
C ALA A 114 -0.01 -4.11 21.41
N ARG A 115 0.84 -3.94 20.38
CA ARG A 115 2.19 -4.51 20.32
C ARG A 115 2.21 -6.05 20.36
N ALA A 116 1.11 -6.69 19.95
CA ALA A 116 1.05 -8.12 19.73
C ALA A 116 1.34 -8.39 18.24
N GLY A 117 2.37 -9.19 17.95
CA GLY A 117 2.72 -9.56 16.57
C GLY A 117 4.09 -10.24 16.50
N SER A 118 4.39 -10.81 15.36
CA SER A 118 5.66 -11.49 15.06
C SER A 118 6.65 -10.62 14.26
N ASN A 119 6.30 -9.36 13.97
CA ASN A 119 7.04 -8.50 13.03
C ASN A 119 7.84 -7.41 13.75
N PHE A 120 8.55 -7.74 14.84
CA PHE A 120 9.33 -6.76 15.60
C PHE A 120 10.83 -6.72 15.23
N ASP A 121 11.31 -7.63 14.37
CA ASP A 121 12.68 -7.61 13.88
C ASP A 121 12.81 -6.72 12.67
N ASP A 122 13.49 -5.58 12.81
CA ASP A 122 13.57 -4.53 11.79
C ASP A 122 14.62 -4.78 10.69
N GLU A 123 15.59 -5.69 10.87
CA GLU A 123 16.77 -5.78 10.00
C GLU A 123 16.53 -6.42 8.61
N ASN A 124 15.46 -7.21 8.42
CA ASN A 124 15.17 -7.88 7.13
C ASN A 124 13.68 -7.89 6.76
N ARG A 125 12.98 -6.81 7.06
CA ARG A 125 11.53 -6.79 6.99
C ARG A 125 11.02 -6.32 5.62
N GLU A 126 10.34 -7.23 4.91
CA GLU A 126 9.55 -6.92 3.70
C GLU A 126 8.04 -6.72 3.99
N SER A 127 7.59 -6.98 5.23
CA SER A 127 6.17 -6.91 5.62
C SER A 127 5.63 -5.47 5.64
N ILE A 128 4.34 -5.32 5.33
CA ILE A 128 3.64 -4.03 5.30
C ILE A 128 3.33 -3.53 6.72
N GLY A 129 2.95 -4.44 7.63
CA GLY A 129 2.61 -4.14 9.02
C GLY A 129 3.84 -3.84 9.89
N MET A 130 3.86 -2.68 10.55
CA MET A 130 5.06 -2.20 11.26
C MET A 130 4.90 -2.08 12.78
N ASN A 131 3.73 -1.77 13.30
CA ASN A 131 3.59 -1.26 14.66
C ASN A 131 2.86 -2.20 15.65
N GLY A 132 2.35 -3.35 15.19
CA GLY A 132 1.62 -4.31 16.02
C GLY A 132 0.35 -3.76 16.68
N VAL A 133 -0.25 -2.71 16.08
CA VAL A 133 -1.48 -2.08 16.57
C VAL A 133 -2.62 -2.15 15.56
N GLY A 134 -2.34 -2.51 14.31
CA GLY A 134 -3.29 -2.43 13.21
C GLY A 134 -4.55 -3.27 13.41
N SER A 135 -4.40 -4.53 13.79
CA SER A 135 -5.54 -5.40 14.08
C SER A 135 -6.37 -4.90 15.26
N MET A 136 -5.70 -4.36 16.29
CA MET A 136 -6.39 -3.83 17.47
C MET A 136 -7.19 -2.58 17.14
N ILE A 137 -6.67 -1.65 16.34
CA ILE A 137 -7.48 -0.46 15.95
C ILE A 137 -8.74 -0.87 15.19
N THR A 138 -8.67 -1.91 14.35
CA THR A 138 -9.84 -2.45 13.66
C THR A 138 -10.82 -3.08 14.65
N PHE A 139 -10.33 -3.89 15.60
CA PHE A 139 -11.15 -4.51 16.61
C PHE A 139 -11.92 -3.48 17.47
N VAL A 140 -11.20 -2.48 18.00
CA VAL A 140 -11.80 -1.49 18.92
C VAL A 140 -12.71 -0.47 18.23
N THR A 141 -12.60 -0.30 16.92
CA THR A 141 -13.46 0.60 16.13
C THR A 141 -14.51 -0.15 15.30
N SER A 142 -14.80 -1.39 15.65
CA SER A 142 -15.87 -2.19 15.04
C SER A 142 -17.02 -2.40 15.99
N THR A 143 -18.25 -2.27 15.48
CA THR A 143 -19.48 -2.60 16.23
C THR A 143 -19.67 -4.11 16.36
N LYS A 144 -19.25 -4.87 15.32
CA LYS A 144 -19.22 -6.34 15.32
C LYS A 144 -17.87 -6.81 14.77
N PHE A 145 -17.33 -7.85 15.39
CA PHE A 145 -16.08 -8.46 14.98
C PHE A 145 -16.17 -9.98 15.14
N ASP A 146 -15.90 -10.72 14.07
CA ASP A 146 -15.93 -12.18 14.03
C ASP A 146 -14.69 -12.65 13.26
N ALA A 147 -13.73 -13.22 13.96
CA ALA A 147 -12.50 -13.71 13.37
C ALA A 147 -12.33 -15.20 13.62
N LYS A 148 -11.97 -15.92 12.56
CA LYS A 148 -11.64 -17.35 12.58
C LYS A 148 -10.27 -17.56 12.00
N SER A 149 -9.44 -18.30 12.71
CA SER A 149 -8.13 -18.69 12.20
C SER A 149 -7.90 -20.18 12.49
N ALA A 150 -7.51 -20.91 11.46
CA ALA A 150 -7.35 -22.36 11.48
C ALA A 150 -5.92 -22.72 11.03
N ASP A 151 -5.20 -23.48 11.85
CA ASP A 151 -3.79 -23.84 11.64
C ASP A 151 -3.58 -25.24 11.04
N GLY A 152 -4.68 -25.93 10.72
CA GLY A 152 -4.65 -27.31 10.20
C GLY A 152 -4.91 -28.37 11.26
N ASN A 153 -5.02 -27.98 12.52
CA ASN A 153 -5.40 -28.86 13.64
C ASN A 153 -6.56 -28.27 14.41
N THR A 154 -6.51 -26.99 14.70
CA THR A 154 -7.52 -26.29 15.51
C THR A 154 -7.89 -24.96 14.85
N GLU A 155 -9.18 -24.67 14.85
CA GLU A 155 -9.73 -23.35 14.54
C GLU A 155 -10.05 -22.62 15.84
N VAL A 156 -9.52 -21.42 16.01
CA VAL A 156 -9.90 -20.49 17.06
C VAL A 156 -10.90 -19.50 16.45
N HIS A 157 -12.03 -19.30 17.13
CA HIS A 157 -13.11 -18.39 16.75
C HIS A 157 -13.31 -17.32 17.81
N LEU A 158 -12.94 -16.09 17.49
CA LEU A 158 -13.11 -14.88 18.32
C LEU A 158 -14.35 -14.12 17.87
N VAL A 159 -15.25 -13.83 18.80
CA VAL A 159 -16.40 -12.94 18.58
C VAL A 159 -16.26 -11.73 19.51
N GLY A 160 -16.34 -10.53 18.93
CA GLY A 160 -16.28 -9.25 19.62
C GLY A 160 -17.44 -8.32 19.25
N GLU A 161 -17.77 -7.44 20.14
CA GLU A 161 -18.74 -6.36 19.93
C GLU A 161 -18.25 -5.08 20.63
N ASN A 162 -18.30 -3.97 19.89
CA ASN A 162 -17.90 -2.64 20.40
C ASN A 162 -16.52 -2.64 21.09
N GLY A 163 -15.55 -3.33 20.46
CA GLY A 163 -14.18 -3.41 20.96
C GLY A 163 -13.99 -4.28 22.21
N GLN A 164 -14.95 -5.13 22.52
CA GLN A 164 -14.90 -6.07 23.65
C GLN A 164 -15.04 -7.50 23.20
N VAL A 165 -14.20 -8.39 23.73
CA VAL A 165 -14.32 -9.83 23.51
C VAL A 165 -15.60 -10.34 24.17
N LYS A 166 -16.46 -10.99 23.41
CA LYS A 166 -17.70 -11.62 23.90
C LYS A 166 -17.57 -13.13 24.03
N ARG A 167 -16.82 -13.75 23.13
CA ARG A 167 -16.70 -15.20 23.11
C ARG A 167 -15.46 -15.64 22.37
N VAL A 168 -14.79 -16.65 22.89
CA VAL A 168 -13.74 -17.42 22.21
C VAL A 168 -14.14 -18.89 22.23
N LYS A 169 -14.05 -19.57 21.10
CA LYS A 169 -14.30 -21.00 20.95
C LYS A 169 -13.20 -21.64 20.12
N THR A 170 -13.00 -22.92 20.33
CA THR A 170 -12.09 -23.74 19.51
C THR A 170 -12.86 -24.95 18.97
N LYS A 171 -12.40 -25.45 17.84
CA LYS A 171 -12.82 -26.74 17.29
C LYS A 171 -11.70 -27.36 16.49
N GLU A 172 -11.67 -28.69 16.43
CA GLU A 172 -10.75 -29.40 15.55
C GLU A 172 -11.08 -29.15 14.07
N THR A 173 -10.04 -29.04 13.26
CA THR A 173 -10.17 -28.82 11.82
C THR A 173 -8.90 -29.22 11.09
N VAL A 174 -9.04 -29.66 9.84
CA VAL A 174 -7.93 -29.87 8.91
C VAL A 174 -7.72 -28.68 7.98
N ARG A 175 -8.55 -27.63 8.10
CA ARG A 175 -8.47 -26.43 7.27
C ARG A 175 -7.34 -25.53 7.75
N LYS A 176 -6.84 -24.70 6.84
CA LYS A 176 -5.88 -23.61 7.13
C LYS A 176 -6.40 -22.31 6.55
N GLY A 177 -6.02 -21.21 7.19
CA GLY A 177 -6.32 -19.85 6.75
C GLY A 177 -7.00 -19.02 7.81
N THR A 178 -7.15 -17.73 7.50
CA THR A 178 -7.79 -16.77 8.39
C THR A 178 -8.96 -16.09 7.67
N THR A 179 -10.06 -15.88 8.39
CA THR A 179 -11.19 -15.07 7.93
C THR A 179 -11.54 -14.08 9.02
N VAL A 180 -11.54 -12.81 8.68
CA VAL A 180 -11.95 -11.72 9.57
C VAL A 180 -13.16 -11.04 8.95
N LYS A 181 -14.26 -11.04 9.68
CA LYS A 181 -15.50 -10.37 9.33
C LYS A 181 -15.80 -9.31 10.38
N PHE A 182 -15.91 -8.06 9.96
CA PHE A 182 -16.14 -6.97 10.90
C PHE A 182 -17.03 -5.89 10.29
N LYS A 183 -17.81 -5.25 11.14
CA LYS A 183 -18.59 -4.08 10.78
C LYS A 183 -17.96 -2.87 11.45
N PRO A 184 -17.35 -1.95 10.68
CA PRO A 184 -16.84 -0.70 11.23
C PRO A 184 -17.91 0.05 12.00
N ASP A 185 -17.50 0.76 13.05
CA ASP A 185 -18.34 1.74 13.72
C ASP A 185 -18.44 2.99 12.83
N TYR A 186 -19.36 2.96 11.85
CA TYR A 186 -19.50 4.04 10.87
C TYR A 186 -19.80 5.39 11.51
N GLU A 187 -20.58 5.40 12.60
CA GLU A 187 -20.87 6.63 13.35
C GLU A 187 -19.60 7.25 13.95
N PHE A 188 -18.68 6.41 14.43
CA PHE A 188 -17.35 6.86 14.90
C PHE A 188 -16.54 7.57 13.81
N PHE A 189 -16.77 7.24 12.55
CA PHE A 189 -16.15 7.83 11.36
C PHE A 189 -17.02 8.91 10.69
N GLY A 190 -18.10 9.34 11.34
CA GLY A 190 -19.01 10.36 10.81
C GLY A 190 -19.82 9.94 9.58
N LEU A 191 -20.05 8.66 9.42
CA LEU A 191 -20.79 8.06 8.30
C LEU A 191 -22.00 7.26 8.81
N GLU A 192 -23.04 7.13 8.01
CA GLU A 192 -24.16 6.21 8.28
C GLU A 192 -23.83 4.77 7.86
N THR A 193 -23.13 4.65 6.74
CA THR A 193 -22.66 3.38 6.18
C THR A 193 -21.47 3.63 5.25
N ILE A 194 -20.89 2.58 4.69
CA ILE A 194 -19.85 2.72 3.66
C ILE A 194 -20.47 3.31 2.38
N ASP A 195 -19.83 4.33 1.83
CA ASP A 195 -20.22 4.93 0.56
C ASP A 195 -19.36 4.44 -0.62
N GLN A 196 -19.74 4.84 -1.83
CA GLN A 196 -19.09 4.40 -3.05
C GLN A 196 -17.62 4.86 -3.14
N ALA A 197 -17.28 6.04 -2.61
CA ALA A 197 -15.90 6.53 -2.62
C ALA A 197 -14.98 5.61 -1.82
N HIS A 198 -15.41 5.17 -0.63
CA HIS A 198 -14.66 4.22 0.18
C HIS A 198 -14.58 2.83 -0.49
N ILE A 199 -15.68 2.35 -1.11
CA ILE A 199 -15.69 1.08 -1.85
C ILE A 199 -14.67 1.11 -2.98
N ASP A 200 -14.64 2.19 -3.76
CA ASP A 200 -13.70 2.38 -4.87
C ASP A 200 -12.24 2.41 -4.35
N MET A 201 -11.97 3.08 -3.23
CA MET A 201 -10.64 3.10 -2.63
C MET A 201 -10.18 1.73 -2.09
N ILE A 202 -11.09 0.93 -1.54
CA ILE A 202 -10.80 -0.45 -1.12
C ILE A 202 -10.54 -1.32 -2.35
N GLU A 203 -11.34 -1.21 -3.40
CA GLU A 203 -11.09 -1.90 -4.67
C GLU A 203 -9.72 -1.52 -5.23
N GLU A 204 -9.36 -0.23 -5.22
CA GLU A 204 -8.06 0.24 -5.71
C GLU A 204 -6.90 -0.33 -4.87
N ARG A 205 -7.07 -0.47 -3.54
CA ARG A 205 -6.10 -1.17 -2.69
C ARG A 205 -5.93 -2.62 -3.13
N VAL A 206 -7.01 -3.35 -3.35
CA VAL A 206 -6.95 -4.75 -3.82
C VAL A 206 -6.32 -4.85 -5.21
N ARG A 207 -6.61 -3.91 -6.11
CA ARG A 207 -6.00 -3.81 -7.45
C ARG A 207 -4.48 -3.59 -7.37
N SER A 208 -4.05 -2.66 -6.52
CA SER A 208 -2.63 -2.38 -6.31
C SER A 208 -1.86 -3.59 -5.78
N LEU A 209 -2.45 -4.31 -4.82
CA LEU A 209 -1.88 -5.53 -4.27
C LEU A 209 -1.85 -6.67 -5.30
N ALA A 210 -2.91 -6.84 -6.10
CA ALA A 210 -2.96 -7.85 -7.16
C ALA A 210 -1.90 -7.61 -8.25
N LEU A 211 -1.54 -6.36 -8.49
CA LEU A 211 -0.46 -6.01 -9.41
C LEU A 211 0.92 -6.19 -8.78
N ALA A 212 1.08 -5.83 -7.50
CA ALA A 212 2.35 -5.95 -6.79
C ALA A 212 2.74 -7.40 -6.48
N PHE A 213 1.75 -8.28 -6.26
CA PHE A 213 1.94 -9.69 -5.87
C PHE A 213 1.22 -10.61 -6.86
N ASP A 214 1.81 -10.83 -8.02
CA ASP A 214 1.27 -11.65 -9.12
C ASP A 214 1.13 -13.15 -8.76
N THR A 215 1.79 -13.59 -7.69
CA THR A 215 1.68 -14.95 -7.13
C THR A 215 0.43 -15.14 -6.26
N VAL A 216 -0.28 -14.07 -5.92
CA VAL A 216 -1.50 -14.10 -5.11
C VAL A 216 -2.74 -13.90 -6.00
N ARG A 217 -3.74 -14.74 -5.81
CA ARG A 217 -5.05 -14.59 -6.45
C ARG A 217 -5.94 -13.71 -5.59
N PHE A 218 -6.11 -12.47 -5.97
CA PHE A 218 -7.02 -11.55 -5.31
C PHE A 218 -8.43 -11.60 -5.91
N ARG A 219 -9.44 -11.48 -5.03
CA ARG A 219 -10.83 -11.28 -5.41
C ARG A 219 -11.40 -10.09 -4.62
N PHE A 220 -12.19 -9.30 -5.31
CA PHE A 220 -12.97 -8.23 -4.70
C PHE A 220 -14.44 -8.41 -5.03
N ASN A 221 -15.30 -8.45 -4.01
CA ASN A 221 -16.73 -8.74 -4.15
C ASN A 221 -16.99 -9.93 -5.08
N LYS A 222 -16.30 -11.06 -4.80
CA LYS A 222 -16.37 -12.33 -5.56
C LYS A 222 -15.78 -12.29 -6.98
N ARG A 223 -15.40 -11.11 -7.49
CA ARG A 223 -14.79 -10.94 -8.80
C ARG A 223 -13.26 -11.08 -8.70
N ALA A 224 -12.68 -11.93 -9.52
CA ALA A 224 -11.22 -12.07 -9.60
C ALA A 224 -10.58 -10.78 -10.17
N ILE A 225 -9.53 -10.33 -9.53
CA ILE A 225 -8.74 -9.18 -9.98
C ILE A 225 -7.50 -9.71 -10.69
N LYS A 226 -7.39 -9.40 -11.98
CA LYS A 226 -6.20 -9.69 -12.81
C LYS A 226 -5.88 -8.44 -13.60
N LEU A 227 -4.67 -7.94 -13.44
CA LEU A 227 -4.23 -6.67 -14.02
C LEU A 227 -2.85 -6.83 -14.64
N LYS A 228 -2.66 -6.17 -15.78
CA LYS A 228 -1.34 -5.85 -16.33
C LYS A 228 -0.90 -4.49 -15.82
N PHE A 229 0.36 -4.17 -15.98
CA PHE A 229 0.94 -2.88 -15.57
C PHE A 229 0.12 -1.70 -16.13
N GLN A 230 -0.22 -1.73 -17.42
CA GLN A 230 -0.97 -0.64 -18.08
C GLN A 230 -2.44 -0.58 -17.67
N ASP A 231 -3.05 -1.70 -17.24
CA ASP A 231 -4.43 -1.70 -16.72
C ASP A 231 -4.56 -0.92 -15.40
N TYR A 232 -3.43 -0.78 -14.68
CA TYR A 232 -3.36 -0.04 -13.42
C TYR A 232 -2.80 1.37 -13.58
N PHE A 233 -1.69 1.52 -14.31
CA PHE A 233 -0.97 2.79 -14.43
C PHE A 233 -1.34 3.60 -15.68
N GLY A 234 -2.12 3.06 -16.61
CA GLY A 234 -2.43 3.66 -17.91
C GLY A 234 -1.35 3.39 -18.95
N GLU A 235 -1.56 3.91 -20.15
CA GLU A 235 -0.66 3.74 -21.27
C GLU A 235 0.71 4.39 -21.00
N CYS A 236 1.77 3.59 -21.11
CA CYS A 236 3.14 4.01 -20.88
C CYS A 236 4.14 3.07 -21.57
N ASP A 237 5.36 3.53 -21.74
CA ASP A 237 6.49 2.69 -22.15
C ASP A 237 6.99 1.91 -20.94
N ILE A 238 6.88 0.57 -20.97
CA ILE A 238 7.26 -0.31 -19.89
C ILE A 238 8.73 -0.74 -20.03
N PHE A 239 9.45 -0.69 -18.93
CA PHE A 239 10.86 -1.09 -18.79
C PHE A 239 11.00 -2.06 -17.63
N GLN A 240 11.65 -3.19 -17.87
CA GLN A 240 11.96 -4.15 -16.83
C GLN A 240 13.46 -4.08 -16.52
N THR A 241 13.77 -4.02 -15.24
CA THR A 241 15.11 -4.28 -14.69
C THR A 241 15.16 -5.75 -14.22
N GLU A 242 16.23 -6.12 -13.54
CA GLU A 242 16.32 -7.46 -12.95
C GLU A 242 15.23 -7.73 -11.89
N LYS A 243 14.87 -6.71 -11.09
CA LYS A 243 14.01 -6.87 -9.90
C LYS A 243 12.79 -5.94 -9.87
N ALA A 244 12.67 -5.03 -10.83
CA ALA A 244 11.61 -4.02 -10.83
C ALA A 244 11.04 -3.79 -12.24
N THR A 245 9.85 -3.23 -12.28
CA THR A 245 9.20 -2.77 -13.52
C THR A 245 8.90 -1.29 -13.40
N PHE A 246 9.26 -0.52 -14.42
CA PHE A 246 8.97 0.89 -14.52
C PHE A 246 8.14 1.20 -15.77
N GLY A 247 7.32 2.22 -15.69
CA GLY A 247 6.60 2.81 -16.83
C GLY A 247 6.92 4.28 -16.93
N ILE A 248 7.17 4.76 -18.14
CA ILE A 248 7.36 6.18 -18.42
C ILE A 248 6.34 6.61 -19.45
N THR A 249 5.65 7.71 -19.18
CA THR A 249 4.78 8.39 -20.13
C THR A 249 4.98 9.89 -20.00
N LYS A 250 4.38 10.62 -20.92
CA LYS A 250 4.35 12.08 -20.94
C LYS A 250 3.58 12.60 -19.70
N SER A 251 4.09 13.65 -19.06
CA SER A 251 3.38 14.37 -18.01
C SER A 251 2.53 15.49 -18.60
N ASP A 252 1.76 16.13 -17.76
CA ASP A 252 0.94 17.33 -18.08
C ASP A 252 1.66 18.65 -17.80
N GLY A 253 3.01 18.67 -17.85
CA GLY A 253 3.85 19.85 -17.61
C GLY A 253 4.48 19.87 -16.21
N SER A 254 4.19 18.91 -15.37
CA SER A 254 4.85 18.72 -14.08
C SER A 254 5.22 17.25 -13.86
N HIS A 255 6.36 17.01 -13.22
CA HIS A 255 6.76 15.65 -12.88
C HIS A 255 5.78 15.02 -11.91
N GLN A 256 5.29 13.86 -12.27
CA GLN A 256 4.42 13.02 -11.43
C GLN A 256 5.03 11.63 -11.31
N SER A 257 4.87 11.02 -10.16
CA SER A 257 5.24 9.62 -9.98
C SER A 257 4.28 8.90 -9.05
N HIS A 258 4.07 7.62 -9.33
CA HIS A 258 3.30 6.72 -8.49
C HIS A 258 3.90 5.32 -8.58
N SER A 259 4.15 4.70 -7.44
CA SER A 259 4.79 3.39 -7.39
C SER A 259 4.14 2.48 -6.36
N LEU A 260 4.27 1.20 -6.60
CA LEU A 260 3.98 0.15 -5.62
C LEU A 260 5.31 -0.38 -5.11
N VAL A 261 5.62 -0.13 -3.84
CA VAL A 261 6.87 -0.55 -3.22
C VAL A 261 6.57 -1.48 -2.05
N ASN A 262 6.99 -2.74 -2.14
CA ASN A 262 6.55 -3.82 -1.25
C ASN A 262 5.02 -3.85 -1.07
N GLY A 263 4.27 -3.55 -2.13
CA GLY A 263 2.81 -3.47 -2.10
C GLY A 263 2.24 -2.19 -1.49
N LEU A 264 3.05 -1.26 -1.00
CA LEU A 264 2.59 0.06 -0.56
C LEU A 264 2.52 1.03 -1.73
N SER A 265 1.44 1.77 -1.81
CA SER A 265 1.24 2.85 -2.78
C SER A 265 1.98 4.11 -2.31
N VAL A 266 2.93 4.60 -3.11
CA VAL A 266 3.77 5.76 -2.79
C VAL A 266 3.76 6.77 -3.94
N LYS A 267 3.81 8.06 -3.61
CA LYS A 267 3.80 9.17 -4.58
C LYS A 267 5.18 9.47 -5.16
N GLY A 268 6.24 8.80 -4.68
CA GLY A 268 7.61 8.97 -5.17
C GLY A 268 8.66 8.63 -4.13
N GLY A 269 9.87 9.12 -4.34
CA GLY A 269 11.00 8.94 -3.43
C GLY A 269 12.27 8.51 -4.11
N THR A 270 13.26 8.15 -3.31
CA THR A 270 14.63 7.85 -3.75
C THR A 270 14.73 6.73 -4.80
N HIS A 271 13.81 5.78 -4.83
CA HIS A 271 13.78 4.71 -5.84
C HIS A 271 13.46 5.25 -7.24
N ILE A 272 12.51 6.21 -7.37
CA ILE A 272 12.23 6.90 -8.64
C ILE A 272 13.37 7.83 -9.02
N ASP A 273 13.90 8.57 -8.04
CA ASP A 273 15.03 9.48 -8.28
C ASP A 273 16.27 8.71 -8.73
N HIS A 274 16.56 7.53 -8.16
CA HIS A 274 17.63 6.65 -8.58
C HIS A 274 17.42 6.15 -10.02
N PHE A 275 16.24 5.62 -10.33
CA PHE A 275 15.92 5.15 -11.69
C PHE A 275 16.08 6.27 -12.72
N LEU A 276 15.49 7.45 -12.47
CA LEU A 276 15.58 8.59 -13.38
C LEU A 276 17.02 9.10 -13.52
N SER A 277 17.77 9.29 -12.42
CA SER A 277 19.15 9.80 -12.49
C SER A 277 20.06 8.89 -13.30
N THR A 278 19.82 7.58 -13.26
CA THR A 278 20.61 6.60 -14.00
C THR A 278 20.41 6.73 -15.51
N ILE A 279 19.19 7.03 -15.99
CA ILE A 279 18.90 7.14 -17.43
C ILE A 279 19.04 8.58 -17.98
N MET A 280 19.01 9.58 -17.12
CA MET A 280 18.82 10.97 -17.49
C MET A 280 19.98 11.52 -18.35
N GLN A 281 21.24 11.17 -18.01
CA GLN A 281 22.38 11.64 -18.76
C GLN A 281 22.38 11.07 -20.19
N ASP A 282 22.20 9.76 -20.33
CA ASP A 282 22.17 9.10 -21.63
C ASP A 282 21.01 9.64 -22.50
N LEU A 283 19.85 9.89 -21.92
CA LEU A 283 18.69 10.46 -22.64
C LEU A 283 19.01 11.88 -23.16
N ARG A 284 19.61 12.73 -22.34
CA ARG A 284 20.02 14.09 -22.74
C ARG A 284 21.06 14.07 -23.86
N ASP A 285 22.06 13.19 -23.76
CA ASP A 285 23.11 13.05 -24.76
C ASP A 285 22.53 12.58 -26.11
N VAL A 286 21.57 11.69 -26.10
CA VAL A 286 20.90 11.23 -27.32
C VAL A 286 19.99 12.31 -27.90
N LEU A 287 19.23 13.06 -27.07
CA LEU A 287 18.41 14.21 -27.49
C LEU A 287 19.31 15.29 -28.18
N LYS A 288 20.44 15.66 -27.56
CA LYS A 288 21.39 16.60 -28.14
C LYS A 288 21.93 16.10 -29.48
N ARG A 289 22.35 14.84 -29.56
CA ARG A 289 22.96 14.27 -30.77
C ARG A 289 21.96 14.11 -31.91
N ARG A 290 20.75 13.54 -31.63
CA ARG A 290 19.78 13.17 -32.67
C ARG A 290 18.76 14.28 -33.02
N LYS A 291 18.33 15.05 -32.01
CA LYS A 291 17.31 16.08 -32.18
C LYS A 291 17.84 17.51 -32.07
N LYS A 292 19.14 17.70 -31.73
CA LYS A 292 19.79 19.00 -31.51
C LYS A 292 19.14 19.79 -30.36
N VAL A 293 18.61 19.12 -29.38
CA VAL A 293 17.94 19.69 -28.21
C VAL A 293 18.86 19.66 -27.02
N GLU A 294 19.09 20.81 -26.41
CA GLU A 294 19.82 20.95 -25.15
C GLU A 294 18.82 21.27 -24.01
N ILE A 295 18.68 20.34 -23.09
CA ILE A 295 17.73 20.47 -21.97
C ILE A 295 18.40 20.06 -20.66
N THR A 296 18.13 20.79 -19.57
CA THR A 296 18.63 20.41 -18.24
C THR A 296 17.88 19.19 -17.71
N ALA A 297 18.52 18.40 -16.84
CA ALA A 297 17.90 17.23 -16.21
C ALA A 297 16.61 17.61 -15.45
N ALA A 298 16.61 18.75 -14.75
CA ALA A 298 15.45 19.22 -14.00
C ALA A 298 14.24 19.55 -14.92
N ARG A 299 14.50 20.19 -16.07
CA ARG A 299 13.44 20.48 -17.05
C ARG A 299 12.96 19.22 -17.75
N LEU A 300 13.88 18.34 -18.17
CA LEU A 300 13.53 17.07 -18.80
C LEU A 300 12.63 16.23 -17.87
N LYS A 301 12.97 16.18 -16.55
CA LYS A 301 12.17 15.47 -15.56
C LYS A 301 10.70 15.96 -15.52
N GLN A 302 10.43 17.25 -15.75
CA GLN A 302 9.07 17.80 -15.73
C GLN A 302 8.16 17.24 -16.83
N HIS A 303 8.74 16.76 -17.94
CA HIS A 303 8.00 16.12 -19.03
C HIS A 303 7.68 14.64 -18.80
N LEU A 304 8.15 14.07 -17.67
CA LEU A 304 8.04 12.64 -17.40
C LEU A 304 7.09 12.35 -16.25
N ARG A 305 6.09 11.51 -16.52
CA ARG A 305 5.33 10.78 -15.52
C ARG A 305 5.94 9.38 -15.40
N VAL A 306 6.24 8.95 -14.17
CA VAL A 306 6.95 7.70 -13.91
C VAL A 306 6.17 6.83 -12.95
N HIS A 307 5.96 5.60 -13.34
CA HIS A 307 5.34 4.57 -12.52
C HIS A 307 6.33 3.46 -12.21
N GLY A 308 6.14 2.77 -11.07
CA GLY A 308 7.05 1.69 -10.69
C GLY A 308 6.40 0.60 -9.85
N ILE A 309 6.91 -0.63 -10.00
CA ILE A 309 6.69 -1.73 -9.07
C ILE A 309 8.06 -2.20 -8.63
N VAL A 310 8.33 -2.06 -7.34
CA VAL A 310 9.61 -2.46 -6.73
C VAL A 310 9.32 -3.24 -5.47
N ASN A 311 9.54 -4.55 -5.53
CA ASN A 311 9.41 -5.44 -4.37
C ASN A 311 10.79 -5.90 -3.92
N GLY A 312 10.95 -6.20 -2.62
CA GLY A 312 12.19 -6.71 -2.07
C GLY A 312 13.09 -5.65 -1.43
N PHE A 313 12.53 -4.50 -1.02
CA PHE A 313 13.22 -3.63 -0.08
C PHE A 313 13.24 -4.29 1.30
N PRO A 314 14.41 -4.60 1.86
CA PRO A 314 14.50 -5.30 3.14
C PRO A 314 14.06 -4.45 4.34
N ALA A 315 14.13 -3.12 4.24
CA ALA A 315 13.72 -2.19 5.30
C ALA A 315 13.30 -0.87 4.66
N LEU A 316 12.00 -0.69 4.43
CA LEU A 316 11.47 0.54 3.86
C LEU A 316 11.54 1.69 4.87
N LYS A 317 12.06 2.83 4.39
CA LYS A 317 12.15 4.09 5.12
C LYS A 317 11.31 5.15 4.43
N PHE A 318 10.62 5.96 5.23
CA PHE A 318 9.71 7.00 4.73
C PHE A 318 10.04 8.34 5.36
N ASP A 319 9.67 9.42 4.68
CA ASP A 319 9.78 10.79 5.18
C ASP A 319 8.79 11.12 6.29
N SER A 320 7.67 10.39 6.35
CA SER A 320 6.58 10.64 7.29
C SER A 320 5.78 9.36 7.60
N GLN A 321 4.92 9.46 8.61
CA GLN A 321 4.01 8.37 8.99
C GLN A 321 2.95 8.05 7.92
N THR A 322 2.70 8.96 6.98
CA THR A 322 1.78 8.73 5.86
C THR A 322 2.35 7.77 4.80
N LYS A 323 3.66 7.48 4.86
CA LYS A 323 4.37 6.54 3.96
C LYS A 323 4.25 6.91 2.47
N GLU A 324 4.19 8.20 2.16
CA GLU A 324 3.99 8.65 0.78
C GLU A 324 5.28 8.70 -0.06
N ARG A 325 6.43 8.86 0.60
CA ARG A 325 7.73 8.96 -0.08
C ARG A 325 8.77 8.04 0.55
N VAL A 326 9.39 7.22 -0.29
CA VAL A 326 10.52 6.36 0.10
C VAL A 326 11.79 7.21 0.27
N THR A 327 12.53 6.97 1.35
CA THR A 327 13.78 7.70 1.69
C THR A 327 15.00 6.79 1.87
N ASN A 328 14.90 5.54 1.43
CA ASN A 328 16.03 4.61 1.42
C ASN A 328 17.24 5.21 0.67
N SER A 329 18.45 4.81 1.04
CA SER A 329 19.67 5.27 0.38
C SER A 329 19.76 4.84 -1.11
N ALA A 330 20.58 5.52 -1.88
CA ALA A 330 20.81 5.16 -3.29
C ALA A 330 21.38 3.74 -3.45
N ALA A 331 22.15 3.25 -2.49
CA ALA A 331 22.66 1.87 -2.49
C ALA A 331 21.51 0.86 -2.29
N GLU A 332 20.65 1.06 -1.28
CA GLU A 332 19.46 0.23 -1.05
C GLU A 332 18.51 0.24 -2.26
N CYS A 333 18.33 1.40 -2.90
CA CYS A 333 17.52 1.51 -4.13
C CYS A 333 18.13 0.72 -5.30
N ARG A 334 19.45 0.79 -5.48
CA ARG A 334 20.15 0.02 -6.50
C ARG A 334 19.99 -1.48 -6.30
N ASP A 335 20.13 -1.94 -5.07
CA ASP A 335 20.00 -3.36 -4.73
C ASP A 335 18.57 -3.87 -4.92
N ALA A 336 17.56 -3.06 -4.60
CA ALA A 336 16.15 -3.39 -4.76
C ALA A 336 15.68 -3.34 -6.22
N ILE A 337 16.25 -2.44 -7.05
CA ILE A 337 15.85 -2.27 -8.46
C ILE A 337 16.65 -3.24 -9.36
N GLY A 338 17.90 -3.54 -8.99
CA GLY A 338 18.82 -4.30 -9.83
C GLY A 338 19.39 -3.48 -10.99
N GLU A 339 20.05 -4.16 -11.94
CA GLU A 339 20.71 -3.52 -13.07
C GLU A 339 19.72 -2.82 -14.01
N ILE A 340 20.06 -1.62 -14.44
CA ILE A 340 19.26 -0.79 -15.37
C ILE A 340 19.99 -0.69 -16.71
N ASP A 341 19.41 -1.28 -17.76
CA ASP A 341 19.91 -1.15 -19.15
C ASP A 341 19.50 0.22 -19.72
N THR A 342 20.32 1.23 -19.47
CA THR A 342 20.07 2.62 -19.90
C THR A 342 19.95 2.73 -21.41
N LYS A 343 20.74 1.99 -22.18
CA LYS A 343 20.71 2.03 -23.65
C LYS A 343 19.39 1.54 -24.20
N LYS A 344 18.88 0.43 -23.68
CA LYS A 344 17.60 -0.14 -24.09
C LYS A 344 16.47 0.82 -23.76
N ILE A 345 16.46 1.41 -22.55
CA ILE A 345 15.44 2.36 -22.10
C ILE A 345 15.45 3.61 -22.99
N VAL A 346 16.61 4.26 -23.15
CA VAL A 346 16.73 5.48 -23.94
C VAL A 346 16.35 5.24 -25.41
N ASN A 347 16.79 4.13 -26.00
CA ASN A 347 16.41 3.81 -27.38
C ASN A 347 14.91 3.58 -27.55
N LYS A 348 14.23 3.06 -26.54
CA LYS A 348 12.76 2.90 -26.57
C LYS A 348 12.05 4.24 -26.40
N LEU A 349 12.47 5.08 -25.43
CA LEU A 349 11.92 6.42 -25.23
C LEU A 349 12.09 7.32 -26.46
N MET A 350 13.21 7.21 -27.18
CA MET A 350 13.44 7.97 -28.42
C MET A 350 12.50 7.60 -29.58
N LYS A 351 11.77 6.49 -29.46
CA LYS A 351 10.73 6.08 -30.42
C LYS A 351 9.33 6.57 -30.03
N ASN A 352 9.17 7.10 -28.82
CA ASN A 352 7.93 7.71 -28.38
C ASN A 352 7.84 9.13 -28.93
N GLU A 353 7.25 9.24 -30.13
CA GLU A 353 7.19 10.51 -30.91
C GLU A 353 6.48 11.59 -30.10
N ASP A 354 5.35 11.29 -29.45
CA ASP A 354 4.60 12.26 -28.66
C ASP A 354 5.42 12.89 -27.52
N LEU A 355 6.14 12.08 -26.79
CA LEU A 355 7.03 12.54 -25.71
C LEU A 355 8.19 13.37 -26.27
N ILE A 356 8.87 12.88 -27.31
CA ILE A 356 10.04 13.53 -27.87
C ILE A 356 9.69 14.84 -28.56
N ASP A 357 8.60 14.89 -29.30
CA ASP A 357 8.14 16.10 -29.99
C ASP A 357 7.71 17.19 -28.99
N GLU A 358 7.07 16.81 -27.86
CA GLU A 358 6.77 17.78 -26.80
C GLU A 358 8.05 18.36 -26.19
N ILE A 359 9.04 17.53 -25.86
CA ILE A 359 10.33 17.98 -25.31
C ILE A 359 11.03 18.94 -26.30
N CYS A 360 11.01 18.60 -27.61
CA CYS A 360 11.59 19.43 -28.65
C CYS A 360 10.86 20.78 -28.79
N ALA A 361 9.54 20.76 -28.84
CA ALA A 361 8.70 21.95 -28.95
C ALA A 361 8.87 22.89 -27.74
N TYR A 362 8.88 22.33 -26.53
CA TYR A 362 9.11 23.09 -25.31
C TYR A 362 10.48 23.77 -25.31
N THR A 363 11.54 23.03 -25.67
CA THR A 363 12.90 23.57 -25.68
C THR A 363 13.04 24.71 -26.68
N LYS A 364 12.50 24.53 -27.89
CA LYS A 364 12.48 25.58 -28.91
C LYS A 364 11.74 26.84 -28.44
N MET A 365 10.57 26.66 -27.82
CA MET A 365 9.81 27.79 -27.24
C MET A 365 10.64 28.55 -26.19
N GLN A 366 11.41 27.86 -25.35
CA GLN A 366 12.27 28.49 -24.35
C GLN A 366 13.43 29.26 -25.00
N GLU A 367 14.05 28.73 -26.06
CA GLU A 367 15.08 29.39 -26.82
C GLU A 367 14.56 30.68 -27.50
N ASP A 368 13.40 30.60 -28.14
CA ASP A 368 12.70 31.75 -28.76
C ASP A 368 12.37 32.85 -27.73
N LEU A 369 11.97 32.45 -26.51
CA LEU A 369 11.68 33.39 -25.41
C LEU A 369 12.96 34.04 -24.88
N ALA A 370 14.05 33.30 -24.81
CA ALA A 370 15.34 33.84 -24.39
C ALA A 370 15.87 34.84 -25.44
N ALA A 371 15.83 34.49 -26.73
CA ALA A 371 16.26 35.36 -27.84
C ALA A 371 15.45 36.66 -27.98
N LYS A 372 14.24 36.74 -27.44
CA LYS A 372 13.40 37.95 -27.42
C LYS A 372 13.71 38.88 -26.23
N LYS A 373 14.48 38.43 -25.26
CA LYS A 373 14.84 39.21 -24.06
C LYS A 373 16.19 39.89 -24.18
N ASP A 374 17.01 39.44 -25.12
CA ASP A 374 18.26 40.08 -25.57
C ASP A 374 17.97 41.07 -26.72
#